data_55d18aa646b23e42b334625dc1ff14dc
#
_entry.id   55d18aa646b23e42b334625dc1ff14dc
#
_cell.length_a   1.000
_cell.length_b   1.000
_cell.length_c   1.000
_cell.angle_alpha   90.00
_cell.angle_beta   90.00
_cell.angle_gamma   90.00
#
_symmetry.space_group_name_H-M   'P 1'
#
loop_
_entity.id
_entity.type
_entity.pdbx_description
1 polymer ?
#
loop_
_entity_poly.entity_id
_entity_poly.type
_entity_poly.pdbx_seq_one_letter_code
_entity_poly.pdbx_strand_id
1 'polypeptide(L)'
;MFDEPAERRAVLELGQALQDAWNRGDAAGYASLFTDDADFVAWNGLHGRGRQAIEDGHRPLFDGPLAGSRMVLVDDDAESAPPQALRFVRPDVAIMVISGVVTLANQSATGPDHKSVQTFVLSKDGNRWRVTAFQNTRQQARS
;
A
#
# COMPACT_ATOMS: atom_id res chain seq x y z
N MET A 1 25.17 -3.96 9.39
CA MET A 1 25.40 -2.59 8.87
C MET A 1 24.25 -2.21 7.94
N PHE A 2 23.75 -1.00 8.10
CA PHE A 2 22.65 -0.53 7.27
C PHE A 2 23.12 -0.25 5.84
N ASP A 3 22.47 -0.88 4.87
CA ASP A 3 22.76 -0.72 3.44
C ASP A 3 21.52 -0.08 2.81
N GLU A 4 21.51 1.24 2.68
CA GLU A 4 20.32 1.96 2.21
C GLU A 4 19.85 1.51 0.84
N PRO A 5 20.70 1.33 -0.19
CA PRO A 5 20.22 0.84 -1.49
C PRO A 5 19.54 -0.52 -1.41
N ALA A 6 20.07 -1.45 -0.62
CA ALA A 6 19.47 -2.77 -0.46
C ALA A 6 18.16 -2.68 0.30
N GLU A 7 18.09 -1.87 1.36
CA GLU A 7 16.88 -1.70 2.13
C GLU A 7 15.80 -0.98 1.34
N ARG A 8 16.18 0.02 0.54
CA ARG A 8 15.24 0.70 -0.36
C ARG A 8 14.63 -0.29 -1.34
N ARG A 9 15.44 -1.16 -1.92
CA ARG A 9 14.94 -2.19 -2.85
C ARG A 9 13.95 -3.12 -2.16
N ALA A 10 14.27 -3.53 -0.92
CA ALA A 10 13.38 -4.42 -0.16
C ALA A 10 12.02 -3.77 0.12
N VAL A 11 12.00 -2.46 0.44
CA VAL A 11 10.75 -1.74 0.67
C VAL A 11 9.96 -1.60 -0.64
N LEU A 12 10.63 -1.32 -1.75
CA LEU A 12 9.95 -1.24 -3.05
C LEU A 12 9.39 -2.60 -3.47
N GLU A 13 10.07 -3.69 -3.15
CA GLU A 13 9.57 -5.04 -3.38
C GLU A 13 8.32 -5.32 -2.54
N LEU A 14 8.28 -4.81 -1.31
CA LEU A 14 7.09 -4.91 -0.47
C LEU A 14 5.90 -4.18 -1.12
N GLY A 15 6.14 -2.99 -1.67
CA GLY A 15 5.11 -2.26 -2.41
C GLY A 15 4.59 -3.06 -3.59
N GLN A 16 5.48 -3.71 -4.33
CA GLN A 16 5.09 -4.56 -5.44
C GLN A 16 4.28 -5.76 -4.97
N ALA A 17 4.66 -6.36 -3.83
CA ALA A 17 3.92 -7.49 -3.27
C ALA A 17 2.51 -7.08 -2.83
N LEU A 18 2.34 -5.88 -2.28
CA LEU A 18 1.02 -5.34 -1.94
C LEU A 18 0.15 -5.23 -3.19
N GLN A 19 0.71 -4.67 -4.25
CA GLN A 19 0.02 -4.51 -5.52
C GLN A 19 -0.38 -5.86 -6.12
N ASP A 20 0.54 -6.81 -6.10
CA ASP A 20 0.30 -8.15 -6.67
C ASP A 20 -0.79 -8.90 -5.90
N ALA A 21 -0.77 -8.84 -4.56
CA ALA A 21 -1.79 -9.49 -3.74
C ALA A 21 -3.17 -8.89 -4.00
N TRP A 22 -3.26 -7.56 -4.07
CA TRP A 22 -4.52 -6.89 -4.42
C TRP A 22 -5.03 -7.36 -5.77
N ASN A 23 -4.15 -7.37 -6.77
CA ASN A 23 -4.53 -7.70 -8.15
C ASN A 23 -4.93 -9.15 -8.32
N ARG A 24 -4.52 -10.03 -7.40
CA ARG A 24 -4.99 -11.42 -7.34
C ARG A 24 -6.27 -11.56 -6.51
N GLY A 25 -6.71 -10.51 -5.83
CA GLY A 25 -7.84 -10.61 -4.90
C GLY A 25 -7.52 -11.46 -3.69
N ASP A 26 -6.28 -11.47 -3.26
CA ASP A 26 -5.77 -12.33 -2.18
C ASP A 26 -5.73 -11.55 -0.87
N ALA A 27 -6.85 -11.58 -0.13
CA ALA A 27 -6.96 -10.84 1.12
C ALA A 27 -5.95 -11.32 2.17
N ALA A 28 -5.75 -12.63 2.28
CA ALA A 28 -4.79 -13.19 3.22
C ALA A 28 -3.36 -12.80 2.86
N GLY A 29 -3.00 -12.89 1.57
CA GLY A 29 -1.69 -12.48 1.09
C GLY A 29 -1.43 -11.01 1.30
N TYR A 30 -2.43 -10.18 1.01
CA TYR A 30 -2.33 -8.74 1.23
C TYR A 30 -2.09 -8.43 2.72
N ALA A 31 -2.93 -9.00 3.60
CA ALA A 31 -2.81 -8.77 5.04
C ALA A 31 -1.48 -9.27 5.62
N SER A 32 -0.91 -10.34 5.04
CA SER A 32 0.35 -10.90 5.53
C SER A 32 1.53 -9.92 5.43
N LEU A 33 1.39 -8.87 4.63
CA LEU A 33 2.41 -7.86 4.42
C LEU A 33 2.36 -6.75 5.50
N PHE A 34 1.42 -6.86 6.42
CA PHE A 34 1.24 -5.92 7.53
C PHE A 34 1.71 -6.56 8.84
N THR A 35 2.10 -5.73 9.80
CA THR A 35 2.43 -6.23 11.14
C THR A 35 1.18 -6.70 11.87
N ASP A 36 1.35 -7.49 12.94
CA ASP A 36 0.24 -8.02 13.71
C ASP A 36 -0.69 -6.94 14.26
N ASP A 37 -0.12 -5.78 14.57
CA ASP A 37 -0.81 -4.67 15.21
C ASP A 37 -0.97 -3.46 14.29
N ALA A 38 -0.87 -3.65 12.99
CA ALA A 38 -0.88 -2.54 12.04
C ALA A 38 -2.19 -1.75 12.09
N ASP A 39 -2.07 -0.44 11.93
CA ASP A 39 -3.22 0.43 11.73
C ASP A 39 -3.49 0.61 10.24
N PHE A 40 -4.74 0.46 9.84
CA PHE A 40 -5.16 0.63 8.45
C PHE A 40 -6.32 1.62 8.41
N VAL A 41 -6.09 2.77 7.79
CA VAL A 41 -7.12 3.79 7.62
C VAL A 41 -7.49 3.87 6.14
N ALA A 42 -8.71 3.50 5.82
CA ALA A 42 -9.21 3.49 4.46
C ALA A 42 -9.56 4.92 4.00
N TRP A 43 -9.76 5.07 2.70
CA TRP A 43 -10.05 6.36 2.07
C TRP A 43 -11.28 7.08 2.67
N ASN A 44 -12.21 6.32 3.23
CA ASN A 44 -13.44 6.86 3.83
C ASN A 44 -13.33 7.06 5.33
N GLY A 45 -12.13 6.90 5.90
CA GLY A 45 -11.88 7.09 7.32
C GLY A 45 -12.14 5.88 8.19
N LEU A 46 -12.58 4.77 7.63
CA LEU A 46 -12.73 3.55 8.41
C LEU A 46 -11.37 3.07 8.88
N HIS A 47 -11.24 2.81 10.17
CA HIS A 47 -10.00 2.40 10.80
C HIS A 47 -10.10 0.95 11.27
N GLY A 48 -9.21 0.11 10.75
CA GLY A 48 -9.04 -1.25 11.21
C GLY A 48 -7.70 -1.40 11.91
N ARG A 49 -7.63 -2.26 12.89
CA ARG A 49 -6.38 -2.52 13.60
C ARG A 49 -6.09 -4.01 13.63
N GLY A 50 -4.88 -4.34 13.22
CA GLY A 50 -4.38 -5.69 13.24
C GLY A 50 -4.52 -6.40 11.90
N ARG A 51 -3.62 -7.36 11.68
CA ARG A 51 -3.57 -8.12 10.41
C ARG A 51 -4.88 -8.83 10.13
N GLN A 52 -5.50 -9.42 11.16
CA GLN A 52 -6.73 -10.17 10.96
C GLN A 52 -7.87 -9.25 10.52
N ALA A 53 -7.97 -8.04 11.11
CA ALA A 53 -8.97 -7.07 10.72
C ALA A 53 -8.77 -6.61 9.27
N ILE A 54 -7.52 -6.47 8.84
CA ILE A 54 -7.20 -6.09 7.46
C ILE A 54 -7.66 -7.18 6.50
N GLU A 55 -7.37 -8.44 6.81
CA GLU A 55 -7.82 -9.56 5.99
C GLU A 55 -9.34 -9.63 5.93
N ASP A 56 -9.98 -9.60 7.10
CA ASP A 56 -11.44 -9.73 7.20
C ASP A 56 -12.17 -8.56 6.51
N GLY A 57 -11.58 -7.38 6.52
CA GLY A 57 -12.14 -6.22 5.85
C GLY A 57 -12.02 -6.27 4.34
N HIS A 58 -10.96 -6.87 3.82
CA HIS A 58 -10.71 -6.93 2.37
C HIS A 58 -11.36 -8.12 1.68
N ARG A 59 -11.54 -9.24 2.39
CA ARG A 59 -12.09 -10.46 1.78
C ARG A 59 -13.45 -10.22 1.11
N PRO A 60 -14.45 -9.63 1.79
CA PRO A 60 -15.72 -9.37 1.13
C PRO A 60 -15.63 -8.32 0.03
N LEU A 61 -14.68 -7.39 0.12
CA LEU A 61 -14.49 -6.40 -0.93
C LEU A 61 -13.97 -7.07 -2.22
N PHE A 62 -13.01 -7.97 -2.10
CA PHE A 62 -12.47 -8.69 -3.26
C PHE A 62 -13.48 -9.69 -3.85
N ASP A 63 -14.41 -10.17 -3.04
CA ASP A 63 -15.49 -11.05 -3.51
C ASP A 63 -16.68 -10.26 -4.07
N GLY A 64 -16.72 -8.96 -3.89
CA GLY A 64 -17.84 -8.11 -4.27
C GLY A 64 -17.41 -6.83 -5.01
N PRO A 65 -17.50 -5.64 -4.38
CA PRO A 65 -17.32 -4.37 -5.09
C PRO A 65 -15.96 -4.21 -5.75
N LEU A 66 -14.91 -4.84 -5.20
CA LEU A 66 -13.56 -4.72 -5.73
C LEU A 66 -13.11 -5.97 -6.48
N ALA A 67 -14.02 -6.89 -6.79
CA ALA A 67 -13.68 -8.08 -7.56
C ALA A 67 -13.13 -7.67 -8.92
N GLY A 68 -11.95 -8.19 -9.28
CA GLY A 68 -11.31 -7.86 -10.56
C GLY A 68 -10.71 -6.47 -10.63
N SER A 69 -10.73 -5.70 -9.53
CA SER A 69 -10.10 -4.39 -9.52
C SER A 69 -8.59 -4.52 -9.61
N ARG A 70 -7.94 -3.48 -10.11
CA ARG A 70 -6.49 -3.44 -10.25
C ARG A 70 -5.94 -2.21 -9.56
N MET A 71 -4.86 -2.42 -8.83
CA MET A 71 -4.18 -1.35 -8.12
C MET A 71 -2.79 -1.16 -8.69
N VAL A 72 -2.39 0.09 -8.86
CA VAL A 72 -1.03 0.47 -9.22
C VAL A 72 -0.55 1.42 -8.12
N LEU A 73 0.42 0.96 -7.32
CA LEU A 73 0.99 1.74 -6.22
C LEU A 73 2.26 2.47 -6.64
N VAL A 74 2.97 1.94 -7.63
CA VAL A 74 4.22 2.51 -8.09
C VAL A 74 4.04 2.76 -9.58
N ASP A 75 4.23 4.02 -10.01
CA ASP A 75 4.30 4.34 -11.42
C ASP A 75 5.36 3.45 -12.09
N ASP A 76 5.15 3.11 -13.35
CA ASP A 76 6.10 2.33 -14.12
C ASP A 76 7.51 2.96 -14.12
N ASP A 77 7.61 4.22 -13.70
CA ASP A 77 8.84 4.94 -13.49
C ASP A 77 9.28 4.90 -12.03
N ALA A 78 9.29 3.73 -11.43
CA ALA A 78 9.77 3.57 -10.05
C ALA A 78 11.19 4.13 -9.87
N GLU A 79 11.99 4.13 -10.93
CA GLU A 79 13.33 4.73 -10.92
C GLU A 79 13.29 6.24 -10.86
N SER A 80 12.19 6.86 -11.31
CA SER A 80 12.02 8.31 -11.30
C SER A 80 11.20 8.81 -10.11
N ALA A 81 10.71 7.89 -9.25
CA ALA A 81 10.05 8.31 -8.00
C ALA A 81 11.00 9.23 -7.23
N PRO A 82 10.51 10.40 -6.81
CA PRO A 82 11.38 11.31 -6.06
C PRO A 82 11.99 10.59 -4.87
N PRO A 83 13.28 10.79 -4.57
CA PRO A 83 13.88 10.17 -3.37
C PRO A 83 13.12 10.47 -2.10
N GLN A 84 12.33 11.56 -2.09
CA GLN A 84 11.51 11.95 -0.96
C GLN A 84 10.30 11.05 -0.74
N ALA A 85 9.91 10.26 -1.74
CA ALA A 85 8.77 9.37 -1.61
C ALA A 85 9.02 8.27 -0.58
N LEU A 86 10.27 7.85 -0.44
CA LEU A 86 10.68 6.83 0.53
C LEU A 86 11.89 7.34 1.29
N ARG A 87 11.78 7.43 2.61
CA ARG A 87 12.88 7.84 3.47
C ARG A 87 12.96 6.94 4.70
N PHE A 88 14.19 6.74 5.18
CA PHE A 88 14.44 5.95 6.39
C PHE A 88 14.59 6.91 7.57
N VAL A 89 13.67 6.77 8.53
CA VAL A 89 13.70 7.53 9.78
C VAL A 89 14.74 6.91 10.71
N ARG A 90 14.85 5.59 10.66
CA ARG A 90 15.83 4.76 11.34
C ARG A 90 16.20 3.62 10.40
N PRO A 91 17.27 2.86 10.71
CA PRO A 91 17.60 1.70 9.86
C PRO A 91 16.47 0.68 9.74
N ASP A 92 15.58 0.62 10.72
CA ASP A 92 14.48 -0.34 10.76
C ASP A 92 13.10 0.32 10.65
N VAL A 93 13.02 1.62 10.32
CA VAL A 93 11.75 2.34 10.16
C VAL A 93 11.82 3.24 8.95
N ALA A 94 10.86 3.09 8.05
CA ALA A 94 10.76 3.90 6.85
C ALA A 94 9.37 4.50 6.71
N ILE A 95 9.29 5.61 6.02
CA ILE A 95 8.02 6.24 5.64
C ILE A 95 8.01 6.37 4.12
N MET A 96 6.90 5.96 3.52
CA MET A 96 6.70 6.07 2.08
C MET A 96 5.38 6.77 1.82
N VAL A 97 5.42 7.82 0.99
CA VAL A 97 4.22 8.55 0.57
C VAL A 97 4.18 8.50 -0.95
N ILE A 98 3.20 7.79 -1.47
CA ILE A 98 3.09 7.56 -2.92
C ILE A 98 1.65 7.73 -3.37
N SER A 99 1.49 7.91 -4.67
CA SER A 99 0.17 7.91 -5.28
C SER A 99 -0.23 6.50 -5.68
N GLY A 100 -1.51 6.18 -5.52
CA GLY A 100 -2.06 4.91 -5.96
C GLY A 100 -3.28 5.14 -6.81
N VAL A 101 -3.56 4.18 -7.68
CA VAL A 101 -4.75 4.18 -8.52
C VAL A 101 -5.41 2.81 -8.42
N VAL A 102 -6.69 2.79 -8.09
CA VAL A 102 -7.50 1.56 -8.12
C VAL A 102 -8.51 1.72 -9.24
N THR A 103 -8.48 0.79 -10.19
CA THR A 103 -9.40 0.75 -11.32
C THR A 103 -10.35 -0.42 -11.14
N LEU A 104 -11.65 -0.16 -11.15
CA LEU A 104 -12.64 -1.22 -11.06
C LEU A 104 -12.67 -2.03 -12.37
N ALA A 105 -13.17 -3.27 -12.29
CA ALA A 105 -13.07 -4.22 -13.40
C ALA A 105 -13.66 -3.72 -14.72
N ASN A 106 -14.68 -2.86 -14.64
CA ASN A 106 -15.39 -2.34 -15.81
C ASN A 106 -15.13 -0.85 -16.08
N GLN A 107 -14.06 -0.30 -15.50
CA GLN A 107 -13.75 1.13 -15.63
C GLN A 107 -12.33 1.31 -16.15
N SER A 108 -12.08 2.50 -16.71
CA SER A 108 -10.73 2.91 -17.05
C SER A 108 -10.21 3.89 -16.01
N ALA A 109 -8.91 3.83 -15.73
CA ALA A 109 -8.28 4.66 -14.71
C ALA A 109 -7.99 6.06 -15.26
N THR A 110 -9.04 6.86 -15.46
CA THR A 110 -8.90 8.23 -15.92
C THR A 110 -9.58 9.16 -14.92
N GLY A 111 -8.90 10.24 -14.57
CA GLY A 111 -9.45 11.27 -13.72
C GLY A 111 -9.00 11.19 -12.27
N PRO A 112 -9.17 12.31 -11.55
CA PRO A 112 -8.67 12.43 -10.17
C PRO A 112 -9.39 11.54 -9.15
N ASP A 113 -10.63 11.14 -9.44
CA ASP A 113 -11.44 10.35 -8.51
C ASP A 113 -10.91 8.94 -8.31
N HIS A 114 -10.04 8.48 -9.20
CA HIS A 114 -9.43 7.16 -9.12
C HIS A 114 -8.08 7.18 -8.42
N LYS A 115 -7.56 8.36 -8.12
CA LYS A 115 -6.24 8.52 -7.51
C LYS A 115 -6.35 8.73 -6.02
N SER A 116 -5.36 8.23 -5.31
CA SER A 116 -5.24 8.44 -3.87
C SER A 116 -3.79 8.72 -3.52
N VAL A 117 -3.59 9.39 -2.39
CA VAL A 117 -2.28 9.52 -1.78
C VAL A 117 -2.24 8.55 -0.61
N GLN A 118 -1.22 7.72 -0.57
CA GLN A 118 -1.09 6.67 0.43
C GLN A 118 0.17 6.89 1.23
N THR A 119 0.00 6.88 2.55
CA THR A 119 1.11 6.97 3.49
C THR A 119 1.33 5.63 4.13
N PHE A 120 2.57 5.14 4.05
CA PHE A 120 2.99 3.89 4.67
C PHE A 120 4.04 4.17 5.72
N VAL A 121 3.86 3.62 6.91
CA VAL A 121 4.94 3.49 7.87
C VAL A 121 5.36 2.03 7.88
N LEU A 122 6.63 1.79 7.61
CA LEU A 122 7.16 0.44 7.46
C LEU A 122 8.17 0.17 8.56
N SER A 123 8.15 -1.04 9.06
CA SER A 123 9.10 -1.47 10.07
C SER A 123 9.76 -2.78 9.65
N LYS A 124 11.02 -2.92 10.02
CA LYS A 124 11.80 -4.13 9.75
C LYS A 124 11.97 -4.90 11.04
N ASP A 125 11.55 -6.16 11.02
CA ASP A 125 11.72 -7.08 12.13
C ASP A 125 12.50 -8.28 11.60
N GLY A 126 13.66 -8.52 12.18
CA GLY A 126 14.58 -9.51 11.64
C GLY A 126 15.06 -9.07 10.25
N ASN A 127 14.77 -9.87 9.25
CA ASN A 127 15.16 -9.57 7.86
C ASN A 127 13.98 -9.15 7.00
N ARG A 128 12.84 -8.82 7.61
CA ARG A 128 11.60 -8.62 6.84
C ARG A 128 10.96 -7.28 7.15
N TRP A 129 10.67 -6.53 6.08
CA TRP A 129 9.89 -5.31 6.14
C TRP A 129 8.40 -5.62 6.06
N ARG A 130 7.60 -4.92 6.87
CA ARG A 130 6.14 -4.98 6.84
C ARG A 130 5.57 -3.59 7.07
N VAL A 131 4.31 -3.42 6.66
CA VAL A 131 3.60 -2.17 6.90
C VAL A 131 3.05 -2.19 8.32
N THR A 132 3.37 -1.18 9.12
CA THR A 132 2.86 -1.06 10.48
C THR A 132 1.78 0.00 10.61
N ALA A 133 1.69 0.92 9.65
CA ALA A 133 0.58 1.88 9.56
C ALA A 133 0.37 2.27 8.11
N PHE A 134 -0.87 2.44 7.74
CA PHE A 134 -1.26 2.79 6.38
C PHE A 134 -2.44 3.75 6.44
N GLN A 135 -2.39 4.79 5.63
CA GLN A 135 -3.54 5.68 5.45
C GLN A 135 -3.70 6.00 3.97
N ASN A 136 -4.93 5.93 3.52
CA ASN A 136 -5.31 6.21 2.15
C ASN A 136 -6.22 7.43 2.13
N THR A 137 -5.86 8.42 1.32
CA THR A 137 -6.68 9.63 1.13
C THR A 137 -6.99 9.75 -0.35
N ARG A 138 -8.26 9.72 -0.69
CA ARG A 138 -8.67 9.89 -2.08
C ARG A 138 -8.41 11.31 -2.51
N GLN A 139 -7.75 11.47 -3.66
CA GLN A 139 -7.49 12.78 -4.23
C GLN A 139 -8.78 13.34 -4.83
N GLN A 140 -9.12 14.55 -4.44
CA GLN A 140 -10.33 15.20 -4.95
C GLN A 140 -9.95 16.17 -6.07
N ALA A 141 -10.86 16.32 -7.03
CA ALA A 141 -10.67 17.31 -8.08
C ALA A 141 -10.70 18.71 -7.47
N ARG A 142 -9.79 19.57 -7.94
CA ARG A 142 -9.79 20.97 -7.54
C ARG A 142 -10.93 21.68 -8.26
N SER A 143 -11.72 22.41 -7.49
CA SER A 143 -12.76 23.26 -8.05
C SER A 143 -12.18 24.61 -8.47
#